data_36e9e51265121785bbc2270cfa7ae166
#
_entry.id   36e9e51265121785bbc2270cfa7ae166
#
_cell.length_a   1.000
_cell.length_b   1.000
_cell.length_c   1.000
_cell.angle_alpha   90.00
_cell.angle_beta   90.00
_cell.angle_gamma   90.00
#
_symmetry.space_group_name_H-M   'P 1'
#
loop_
_entity.id
_entity.type
_entity.pdbx_description
1 polymer ?
#
loop_
_entity_poly.entity_id
_entity_poly.type
_entity_poly.pdbx_seq_one_letter_code
_entity_poly.pdbx_strand_id
1 'polypeptide(L)'
;MEIQTISESCKKILCNSKLYKDIDFFKVPQNKILMAVVRAISKKSFAEIGKEYKKSWYCIYASVRDTQKNGLKNFTNKVIELVREDLK
;
A
#
# COMPACT_ATOMS: atom_id res chain seq x y z
N MET A 1 6.82 -2.57 13.61
CA MET A 1 7.01 -1.26 12.96
C MET A 1 5.69 -0.51 12.90
N GLU A 2 5.71 0.76 13.17
CA GLU A 2 4.50 1.58 13.21
C GLU A 2 3.90 1.80 11.83
N ILE A 3 2.58 1.79 11.78
CA ILE A 3 1.83 2.02 10.54
C ILE A 3 2.19 3.37 9.92
N GLN A 4 2.32 4.41 10.75
CA GLN A 4 2.63 5.75 10.25
C GLN A 4 3.99 5.82 9.56
N THR A 5 5.01 5.16 10.10
CA THR A 5 6.33 5.10 9.50
C THR A 5 6.29 4.43 8.12
N ILE A 6 5.57 3.31 8.02
CA ILE A 6 5.38 2.60 6.76
C ILE A 6 4.62 3.48 5.76
N SER A 7 3.57 4.14 6.23
CA SER A 7 2.74 5.02 5.41
C SER A 7 3.55 6.17 4.81
N GLU A 8 4.38 6.81 5.60
CA GLU A 8 5.22 7.92 5.14
C GLU A 8 6.22 7.47 4.08
N SER A 9 6.89 6.34 4.31
CA SER A 9 7.82 5.78 3.34
C SER A 9 7.11 5.43 2.04
N CYS A 10 5.94 4.80 2.13
CA CYS A 10 5.15 4.43 0.96
C CYS A 10 4.73 5.66 0.16
N LYS A 11 4.24 6.71 0.82
CA LYS A 11 3.85 7.94 0.14
C LYS A 11 5.02 8.59 -0.58
N LYS A 12 6.18 8.61 0.05
CA LYS A 12 7.40 9.15 -0.55
C LYS A 12 7.77 8.39 -1.82
N ILE A 13 7.71 7.08 -1.77
CA ILE A 13 8.02 6.23 -2.93
C ILE A 13 6.96 6.41 -4.02
N LEU A 14 5.70 6.45 -3.66
CA LEU A 14 4.61 6.63 -4.60
C LEU A 14 4.60 8.01 -5.26
N CYS A 15 5.19 9.01 -4.63
CA CYS A 15 5.34 10.33 -5.23
C CYS A 15 6.47 10.39 -6.26
N ASN A 16 7.29 9.35 -6.37
CA ASN A 16 8.35 9.29 -7.35
C ASN A 16 7.76 8.92 -8.71
N SER A 17 7.68 9.89 -9.61
CA SER A 17 6.99 9.77 -10.90
C SER A 17 7.50 8.66 -11.80
N LYS A 18 8.74 8.19 -11.62
CA LYS A 18 9.31 7.14 -12.48
C LYS A 18 8.61 5.80 -12.33
N LEU A 19 8.09 5.49 -11.15
CA LEU A 19 7.36 4.25 -10.92
C LEU A 19 5.99 4.28 -11.57
N TYR A 20 5.48 5.46 -11.85
CA TYR A 20 4.13 5.66 -12.31
C TYR A 20 3.95 5.56 -13.82
N LYS A 21 5.03 5.56 -14.59
CA LYS A 21 4.92 5.55 -16.05
C LYS A 21 4.36 4.25 -16.62
N ASP A 22 4.45 3.17 -15.87
CA ASP A 22 4.06 1.84 -16.36
C ASP A 22 2.67 1.41 -15.92
N ILE A 23 1.93 2.27 -15.22
CA ILE A 23 0.63 1.90 -14.67
C ILE A 23 -0.41 2.96 -14.97
N ASP A 24 -1.57 2.47 -15.36
CA ASP A 24 -2.73 3.32 -15.56
C ASP A 24 -3.33 3.68 -14.20
N PHE A 25 -2.89 4.82 -13.66
CA PHE A 25 -3.26 5.29 -12.32
C PHE A 25 -4.72 5.58 -12.14
N PHE A 26 -5.41 5.78 -13.22
CA PHE A 26 -6.82 6.11 -13.14
C PHE A 26 -7.65 4.92 -12.65
N LYS A 27 -7.09 3.72 -12.68
CA LYS A 27 -7.83 2.51 -12.29
C LYS A 27 -7.66 2.10 -10.83
N VAL A 28 -6.58 2.54 -10.16
CA VAL A 28 -6.37 2.16 -8.75
C VAL A 28 -5.87 3.36 -7.95
N PRO A 29 -6.67 3.83 -7.00
CA PRO A 29 -6.24 4.91 -6.11
C PRO A 29 -4.97 4.56 -5.34
N GLN A 30 -4.10 5.55 -5.15
CA GLN A 30 -2.89 5.39 -4.34
C GLN A 30 -3.19 4.81 -2.95
N ASN A 31 -4.35 5.15 -2.39
CA ASN A 31 -4.74 4.68 -1.07
C ASN A 31 -4.84 3.16 -0.99
N LYS A 32 -5.27 2.51 -2.06
CA LYS A 32 -5.36 1.04 -2.07
C LYS A 32 -3.98 0.41 -2.01
N ILE A 33 -3.03 0.94 -2.76
CA ILE A 33 -1.65 0.45 -2.74
C ILE A 33 -1.05 0.69 -1.35
N LEU A 34 -1.29 1.86 -0.76
CA LEU A 34 -0.83 2.18 0.58
C LEU A 34 -1.33 1.17 1.61
N MET A 35 -2.61 0.82 1.57
CA MET A 35 -3.18 -0.15 2.51
C MET A 35 -2.53 -1.53 2.33
N ALA A 36 -2.31 -1.96 1.09
CA ALA A 36 -1.66 -3.23 0.82
C ALA A 36 -0.23 -3.27 1.35
N VAL A 37 0.52 -2.19 1.16
CA VAL A 37 1.90 -2.08 1.65
C VAL A 37 1.93 -2.10 3.18
N VAL A 38 1.06 -1.33 3.82
CA VAL A 38 0.98 -1.30 5.29
C VAL A 38 0.64 -2.68 5.83
N ARG A 39 -0.32 -3.38 5.22
CA ARG A 39 -0.70 -4.73 5.66
C ARG A 39 0.46 -5.71 5.51
N ALA A 40 1.18 -5.66 4.40
CA ALA A 40 2.27 -6.60 4.12
C ALA A 40 3.45 -6.41 5.07
N ILE A 41 3.79 -5.17 5.41
CA ILE A 41 4.98 -4.85 6.19
C ILE A 41 4.70 -4.90 7.69
N SER A 42 3.59 -4.30 8.14
CA SER A 42 3.25 -4.26 9.56
C SER A 42 2.75 -5.60 10.08
N LYS A 43 2.15 -6.41 9.21
CA LYS A 43 1.50 -7.68 9.54
C LYS A 43 0.36 -7.52 10.56
N LYS A 44 -0.14 -6.30 10.73
CA LYS A 44 -1.28 -6.04 11.60
C LYS A 44 -2.57 -6.46 10.93
N SER A 45 -3.59 -6.76 11.74
CA SER A 45 -4.89 -7.18 11.20
C SER A 45 -5.57 -6.04 10.45
N PHE A 46 -6.54 -6.40 9.60
CA PHE A 46 -7.33 -5.40 8.88
C PHE A 46 -8.07 -4.46 9.84
N ALA A 47 -8.53 -4.99 10.98
CA ALA A 47 -9.22 -4.19 11.98
C ALA A 47 -8.28 -3.15 12.61
N GLU A 48 -7.05 -3.54 12.93
CA GLU A 48 -6.06 -2.62 13.50
C GLU A 48 -5.68 -1.51 12.51
N ILE A 49 -5.47 -1.87 11.25
CA ILE A 49 -5.15 -0.90 10.22
C ILE A 49 -6.35 0.03 9.98
N GLY A 50 -7.55 -0.53 9.94
CA GLY A 50 -8.77 0.27 9.79
C GLY A 50 -8.94 1.27 10.91
N LYS A 51 -8.65 0.87 12.14
CA LYS A 51 -8.73 1.75 13.29
C LYS A 51 -7.75 2.94 13.16
N GLU A 52 -6.54 2.68 12.69
CA GLU A 52 -5.53 3.72 12.49
C GLU A 52 -5.97 4.75 11.45
N TYR A 53 -6.63 4.30 10.37
CA TYR A 53 -7.08 5.17 9.29
C TYR A 53 -8.53 5.60 9.42
N LYS A 54 -9.20 5.25 10.52
CA LYS A 54 -10.62 5.55 10.76
C LYS A 54 -11.51 4.98 9.67
N LYS A 55 -11.23 3.76 9.26
CA LYS A 55 -11.98 3.02 8.24
C LYS A 55 -12.37 1.65 8.78
N SER A 56 -13.40 1.04 8.18
CA SER A 56 -13.79 -0.31 8.56
C SER A 56 -12.73 -1.32 8.09
N TRP A 57 -12.68 -2.47 8.78
CA TRP A 57 -11.77 -3.56 8.36
C TRP A 57 -12.04 -4.00 6.92
N TYR A 58 -13.29 -3.95 6.51
CA TYR A 58 -13.69 -4.34 5.16
C TYR A 58 -13.07 -3.41 4.10
N CYS A 59 -13.02 -2.13 4.38
CA CYS A 59 -12.38 -1.16 3.46
C CYS A 59 -10.91 -1.50 3.25
N ILE A 60 -10.21 -1.87 4.31
CA ILE A 60 -8.80 -2.26 4.22
C ILE A 60 -8.67 -3.57 3.44
N TYR A 61 -9.49 -4.56 3.78
CA TYR A 61 -9.50 -5.85 3.09
C TYR A 61 -9.76 -5.67 1.58
N ALA A 62 -10.78 -4.90 1.23
CA ALA A 62 -11.13 -4.67 -0.18
C ALA A 62 -9.99 -3.97 -0.93
N SER A 63 -9.31 -3.01 -0.29
CA SER A 63 -8.18 -2.33 -0.89
C SER A 63 -7.04 -3.29 -1.19
N VAL A 64 -6.70 -4.15 -0.23
CA VAL A 64 -5.65 -5.16 -0.42
C VAL A 64 -6.03 -6.14 -1.53
N ARG A 65 -7.29 -6.60 -1.52
CA ARG A 65 -7.79 -7.51 -2.54
C ARG A 65 -7.67 -6.92 -3.94
N ASP A 66 -8.05 -5.65 -4.09
CA ASP A 66 -8.03 -4.98 -5.38
C ASP A 66 -6.61 -4.82 -5.94
N THR A 67 -5.60 -4.69 -5.08
CA THR A 67 -4.20 -4.62 -5.53
C THR A 67 -3.66 -5.95 -6.02
N GLN A 68 -4.35 -7.06 -5.74
CA GLN A 68 -3.94 -8.39 -6.21
C GLN A 68 -4.54 -8.73 -7.59
N LYS A 69 -5.38 -7.84 -8.12
CA LYS A 69 -6.06 -8.03 -9.40
C LYS A 69 -5.48 -7.10 -10.47
N ASN A 70 -5.84 -7.37 -11.73
CA ASN A 70 -5.58 -6.48 -12.88
C ASN A 70 -4.10 -6.15 -13.13
N GLY A 71 -3.19 -7.06 -12.80
CA GLY A 71 -1.77 -6.87 -13.05
C GLY A 71 -1.08 -5.95 -12.06
N LEU A 72 -1.79 -5.45 -11.05
CA LEU A 72 -1.22 -4.58 -10.03
C LEU A 72 -0.39 -5.30 -8.98
N LYS A 73 -0.52 -6.62 -8.93
CA LYS A 73 0.21 -7.43 -7.96
C LYS A 73 1.73 -7.21 -8.05
N ASN A 74 2.28 -7.25 -9.25
CA ASN A 74 3.71 -7.07 -9.46
C ASN A 74 4.18 -5.68 -9.04
N PHE A 75 3.40 -4.66 -9.37
CA PHE A 75 3.71 -3.29 -8.98
C PHE A 75 3.64 -3.11 -7.47
N THR A 76 2.59 -3.63 -6.85
CA THR A 76 2.41 -3.56 -5.41
C THR A 76 3.57 -4.25 -4.70
N ASN A 77 3.99 -5.42 -5.18
CA ASN A 77 5.13 -6.14 -4.62
C ASN A 77 6.42 -5.33 -4.75
N LYS A 78 6.61 -4.65 -5.88
CA LYS A 78 7.77 -3.79 -6.08
C LYS A 78 7.78 -2.63 -5.10
N VAL A 79 6.63 -2.00 -4.87
CA VAL A 79 6.51 -0.93 -3.88
C VAL A 79 6.81 -1.45 -2.47
N ILE A 80 6.31 -2.65 -2.13
CA ILE A 80 6.60 -3.26 -0.84
C ILE A 80 8.10 -3.45 -0.65
N GLU A 81 8.80 -3.96 -1.66
CA GLU A 81 10.25 -4.13 -1.60
C GLU A 81 10.97 -2.81 -1.40
N LEU A 82 10.58 -1.77 -2.14
CA LEU A 82 11.18 -0.45 -2.02
C LEU A 82 10.96 0.16 -0.64
N VAL A 83 9.78 -0.04 -0.07
CA VAL A 83 9.48 0.45 1.29
C VAL A 83 10.35 -0.30 2.31
N ARG A 84 10.47 -1.62 2.17
CA ARG A 84 11.34 -2.40 3.06
C ARG A 84 12.79 -1.92 3.01
N GLU A 85 13.29 -1.62 1.83
CA GLU A 85 14.64 -1.08 1.65
C GLU A 85 14.78 0.30 2.31
N ASP A 86 13.79 1.16 2.14
CA ASP A 86 13.80 2.50 2.71
C ASP A 86 13.77 2.47 4.25
N LEU A 87 13.15 1.44 4.83
CA LEU A 87 12.98 1.33 6.28
C LEU A 87 14.09 0.51 6.97
N LYS A 88 15.05 0.03 6.24
CA LYS A 88 16.21 -0.65 6.85
C LYS A 88 17.11 0.30 7.61
#